data_a03a53ef54e977e3532340747550596e
#
_entry.id   a03a53ef54e977e3532340747550596e
#
_cell.length_a   1.000
_cell.length_b   1.000
_cell.length_c   1.000
_cell.angle_alpha   90.00
_cell.angle_beta   90.00
_cell.angle_gamma   90.00
#
_symmetry.space_group_name_H-M   'P 1'
#
loop_
_entity.id
_entity.type
_entity.pdbx_description
1 polymer ?
#
loop_
_entity_poly.entity_id
_entity_poly.type
_entity_poly.pdbx_seq_one_letter_code
_entity_poly.pdbx_strand_id
1 'polypeptide(L)'
;MPLPAVSFARASTVGLGRVRRAAALGGILALAATGALTSASVASAAESGGTYVALGDSYTSGPLIPLQSGGLCLRSSVNYASLTAADLGYSLVDASCAGATTDNMAQDQTDFGSVINPPELDALTGGTSLVTLGIGGNDIGFSDIIETCAGESLTDPFGDPCTARYTVGGTDQLLAAIHATGPKVAAVLREIHQRSPHAAVYVVGYPDILPEDSDGCWPIVPIAYGDVAYLRQTETELNAMLAGEADANGATYVDTYTPTVGHDVCQPVGVKWIEGLIPTSPAAPFHPNALGEAAMAKALESAIG
;
A
#
# COMPACT_ATOMS: atom_id res chain seq x y z
N MET A 1 -35.36 35.16 -9.50
CA MET A 1 -35.06 34.93 -10.92
C MET A 1 -35.14 33.43 -11.14
N PRO A 2 -36.06 32.93 -11.97
CA PRO A 2 -36.26 31.49 -12.19
C PRO A 2 -35.34 30.96 -13.30
N LEU A 3 -34.89 29.71 -13.15
CA LEU A 3 -34.06 28.94 -14.11
C LEU A 3 -34.95 28.43 -15.27
N PRO A 4 -34.43 28.31 -16.49
CA PRO A 4 -35.16 27.78 -17.62
C PRO A 4 -35.19 26.24 -17.67
N ALA A 5 -36.33 25.71 -18.05
CA ALA A 5 -36.62 24.30 -18.25
C ALA A 5 -36.03 23.80 -19.60
N VAL A 6 -35.43 22.61 -19.58
CA VAL A 6 -34.94 21.90 -20.79
C VAL A 6 -35.98 20.88 -21.23
N SER A 7 -36.42 21.01 -22.51
CA SER A 7 -37.43 20.21 -23.16
C SER A 7 -36.81 18.91 -23.75
N PHE A 8 -37.45 17.75 -23.49
CA PHE A 8 -37.11 16.48 -24.09
C PHE A 8 -37.82 16.30 -25.46
N ALA A 9 -37.07 16.05 -26.50
CA ALA A 9 -37.57 15.66 -27.82
C ALA A 9 -37.73 14.13 -27.92
N ARG A 10 -38.91 13.72 -28.42
CA ARG A 10 -39.29 12.33 -28.70
C ARG A 10 -38.64 11.80 -29.98
N ALA A 11 -38.12 10.59 -29.93
CA ALA A 11 -37.69 9.84 -31.11
C ALA A 11 -38.85 9.05 -31.75
N SER A 12 -38.92 9.10 -33.08
CA SER A 12 -39.94 8.48 -33.90
C SER A 12 -39.55 7.06 -34.30
N THR A 13 -40.56 6.19 -34.34
CA THR A 13 -40.54 4.82 -34.85
C THR A 13 -40.67 4.75 -36.40
N VAL A 14 -39.88 3.88 -37.01
CA VAL A 14 -40.03 3.47 -38.44
C VAL A 14 -39.95 1.93 -38.48
N GLY A 15 -40.85 1.28 -38.89
CA GLY A 15 -41.61 0.72 -39.97
C GLY A 15 -41.07 -0.64 -40.41
N LEU A 16 -41.84 -1.73 -40.08
CA LEU A 16 -41.61 -3.11 -40.60
C LEU A 16 -41.84 -3.19 -42.10
N GLY A 17 -40.88 -3.71 -42.86
CA GLY A 17 -41.03 -4.16 -44.26
C GLY A 17 -41.02 -5.68 -44.34
N ARG A 18 -42.19 -6.26 -44.75
CA ARG A 18 -42.33 -7.67 -45.14
C ARG A 18 -41.84 -7.84 -46.58
N VAL A 19 -41.00 -8.85 -46.83
CA VAL A 19 -40.74 -9.36 -48.21
C VAL A 19 -40.93 -10.88 -48.26
N ARG A 20 -41.52 -11.26 -49.38
CA ARG A 20 -42.21 -12.54 -49.73
C ARG A 20 -41.23 -13.70 -49.98
N ARG A 21 -41.78 -14.90 -49.74
CA ARG A 21 -41.23 -16.22 -50.13
C ARG A 21 -41.15 -16.38 -51.64
N ALA A 22 -40.07 -16.97 -52.16
CA ALA A 22 -40.02 -17.70 -53.40
C ALA A 22 -39.32 -19.05 -53.18
N ALA A 23 -40.01 -20.11 -53.51
CA ALA A 23 -39.49 -21.47 -53.50
C ALA A 23 -38.85 -21.77 -54.85
N ALA A 24 -37.72 -22.44 -54.90
CA ALA A 24 -37.21 -23.14 -56.05
C ALA A 24 -36.52 -24.45 -55.64
N LEU A 25 -37.00 -25.53 -56.25
CA LEU A 25 -36.52 -26.91 -56.15
C LEU A 25 -35.23 -27.10 -56.97
N GLY A 26 -34.37 -27.98 -56.51
CA GLY A 26 -33.53 -28.79 -57.36
C GLY A 26 -32.07 -28.89 -57.03
N GLY A 27 -31.57 -30.08 -56.77
CA GLY A 27 -30.16 -30.43 -56.99
C GLY A 27 -29.49 -31.10 -55.82
N ILE A 28 -29.56 -32.41 -55.72
CA ILE A 28 -28.72 -33.24 -54.84
C ILE A 28 -27.32 -33.31 -55.47
N LEU A 29 -26.34 -32.69 -54.81
CA LEU A 29 -24.92 -32.96 -54.99
C LEU A 29 -24.34 -33.41 -53.68
N ALA A 30 -23.92 -34.66 -53.59
CA ALA A 30 -23.16 -35.19 -52.48
C ALA A 30 -21.73 -34.61 -52.53
N LEU A 31 -21.42 -33.69 -51.64
CA LEU A 31 -20.04 -33.29 -51.35
C LEU A 31 -19.58 -34.00 -50.08
N ALA A 32 -18.52 -34.79 -50.21
CA ALA A 32 -17.79 -35.34 -49.08
C ALA A 32 -17.16 -34.21 -48.26
N ALA A 33 -17.71 -33.96 -47.07
CA ALA A 33 -17.13 -33.01 -46.13
C ALA A 33 -15.97 -33.71 -45.42
N THR A 34 -14.73 -33.41 -45.84
CA THR A 34 -13.53 -33.64 -45.04
C THR A 34 -13.61 -32.70 -43.80
N GLY A 35 -13.98 -33.27 -42.67
CA GLY A 35 -13.98 -32.54 -41.38
C GLY A 35 -12.57 -32.16 -41.00
N ALA A 36 -12.22 -30.88 -41.17
CA ALA A 36 -11.07 -30.28 -40.48
C ALA A 36 -11.40 -30.17 -39.01
N LEU A 37 -10.82 -31.07 -38.19
CA LEU A 37 -10.79 -30.94 -36.76
C LEU A 37 -9.93 -29.71 -36.43
N THR A 38 -10.57 -28.55 -36.25
CA THR A 38 -9.93 -27.40 -35.61
C THR A 38 -9.71 -27.76 -34.15
N SER A 39 -8.46 -28.11 -33.82
CA SER A 39 -8.02 -28.19 -32.44
C SER A 39 -8.16 -26.80 -31.86
N ALA A 40 -9.23 -26.56 -31.10
CA ALA A 40 -9.32 -25.41 -30.24
C ALA A 40 -8.18 -25.55 -29.23
N SER A 41 -7.13 -24.75 -29.38
CA SER A 41 -6.14 -24.58 -28.33
C SER A 41 -6.88 -24.03 -27.11
N VAL A 42 -7.09 -24.86 -26.08
CA VAL A 42 -7.43 -24.38 -24.75
C VAL A 42 -6.26 -23.50 -24.36
N ALA A 43 -6.47 -22.19 -24.36
CA ALA A 43 -5.57 -21.27 -23.70
C ALA A 43 -5.44 -21.81 -22.27
N SER A 44 -4.25 -22.31 -21.93
CA SER A 44 -3.91 -22.62 -20.54
C SER A 44 -4.12 -21.31 -19.79
N ALA A 45 -5.10 -21.28 -18.89
CA ALA A 45 -5.16 -20.20 -17.92
C ALA A 45 -3.77 -20.19 -17.27
N ALA A 46 -3.10 -19.05 -17.32
CA ALA A 46 -1.86 -18.87 -16.55
C ALA A 46 -2.18 -19.34 -15.13
N GLU A 47 -1.36 -20.25 -14.60
CA GLU A 47 -1.53 -20.67 -13.21
C GLU A 47 -1.51 -19.39 -12.39
N SER A 48 -2.59 -19.09 -11.69
CA SER A 48 -2.65 -17.95 -10.78
C SER A 48 -1.56 -18.16 -9.74
N GLY A 49 -0.77 -17.14 -9.43
CA GLY A 49 0.32 -17.21 -8.43
C GLY A 49 -0.13 -17.60 -7.01
N GLY A 50 -1.40 -17.96 -6.84
CA GLY A 50 -2.01 -18.31 -5.57
C GLY A 50 -2.68 -17.10 -4.90
N THR A 51 -2.99 -17.22 -3.61
CA THR A 51 -3.58 -16.13 -2.81
C THR A 51 -2.47 -15.33 -2.13
N TYR A 52 -2.46 -14.03 -2.36
CA TYR A 52 -1.62 -13.05 -1.67
C TYR A 52 -2.47 -12.27 -0.67
N VAL A 53 -2.06 -12.23 0.61
CA VAL A 53 -2.67 -11.42 1.66
C VAL A 53 -1.71 -10.30 2.06
N ALA A 54 -2.13 -9.05 1.89
CA ALA A 54 -1.38 -7.88 2.34
C ALA A 54 -1.96 -7.39 3.67
N LEU A 55 -1.11 -7.31 4.69
CA LEU A 55 -1.38 -6.83 6.03
C LEU A 55 -0.56 -5.57 6.28
N GLY A 56 -1.12 -4.61 7.01
CA GLY A 56 -0.33 -3.46 7.40
C GLY A 56 -1.09 -2.16 7.57
N ASP A 57 -0.33 -1.11 7.72
CA ASP A 57 -0.81 0.24 7.99
C ASP A 57 -1.01 1.07 6.71
N SER A 58 -0.93 2.40 6.85
CA SER A 58 -1.11 3.34 5.74
C SER A 58 -0.05 3.23 4.64
N TYR A 59 1.16 2.78 4.96
CA TYR A 59 2.20 2.56 3.95
C TYR A 59 1.95 1.31 3.10
N THR A 60 1.07 0.41 3.58
CA THR A 60 0.57 -0.72 2.79
C THR A 60 -0.71 -0.34 2.05
N SER A 61 -1.62 0.41 2.70
CA SER A 61 -2.92 0.73 2.08
C SER A 61 -2.85 1.77 0.96
N GLY A 62 -1.88 2.70 0.97
CA GLY A 62 -1.72 3.74 -0.05
C GLY A 62 -2.80 4.82 0.01
N PRO A 63 -2.97 5.52 1.17
CA PRO A 63 -4.08 6.44 1.38
C PRO A 63 -4.03 7.62 0.43
N LEU A 64 -5.22 8.00 -0.08
CA LEU A 64 -5.47 9.12 -0.99
C LEU A 64 -4.88 8.97 -2.39
N ILE A 65 -4.26 7.85 -2.74
CA ILE A 65 -3.90 7.55 -4.12
C ILE A 65 -5.12 6.93 -4.83
N PRO A 66 -5.63 7.50 -5.92
CA PRO A 66 -6.79 6.95 -6.64
C PRO A 66 -6.46 5.60 -7.34
N LEU A 67 -7.41 4.67 -7.43
CA LEU A 67 -8.75 4.65 -6.89
C LEU A 67 -8.74 4.07 -5.48
N GLN A 68 -9.52 4.67 -4.59
CA GLN A 68 -9.61 4.22 -3.20
C GLN A 68 -10.75 3.23 -2.99
N SER A 69 -10.54 2.26 -2.10
CA SER A 69 -11.50 1.28 -1.63
C SER A 69 -11.34 1.05 -0.12
N GLY A 70 -12.14 0.17 0.48
CA GLY A 70 -12.00 -0.19 1.90
C GLY A 70 -12.48 0.88 2.89
N GLY A 71 -13.25 1.88 2.44
CA GLY A 71 -13.78 2.92 3.34
C GLY A 71 -12.68 3.71 4.03
N LEU A 72 -12.70 3.78 5.36
CA LEU A 72 -11.71 4.50 6.17
C LEU A 72 -10.32 3.84 6.20
N CYS A 73 -10.18 2.60 5.73
CA CYS A 73 -8.87 1.98 5.55
C CYS A 73 -8.06 2.57 4.40
N LEU A 74 -8.72 3.30 3.48
CA LEU A 74 -8.08 4.06 2.41
C LEU A 74 -7.14 3.20 1.54
N ARG A 75 -7.60 2.01 1.10
CA ARG A 75 -6.82 1.12 0.24
C ARG A 75 -6.80 1.61 -1.19
N SER A 76 -5.62 1.76 -1.77
CA SER A 76 -5.44 2.16 -3.17
C SER A 76 -5.39 0.95 -4.09
N SER A 77 -5.97 1.06 -5.28
CA SER A 77 -5.81 0.06 -6.34
C SER A 77 -4.42 0.06 -7.00
N VAL A 78 -3.55 0.98 -6.58
CA VAL A 78 -2.16 1.10 -7.05
C VAL A 78 -1.17 1.20 -5.87
N ASN A 79 -1.53 0.68 -4.70
CA ASN A 79 -0.57 0.44 -3.64
C ASN A 79 0.40 -0.68 -4.04
N TYR A 80 1.53 -0.82 -3.36
CA TYR A 80 2.56 -1.79 -3.73
C TYR A 80 2.01 -3.22 -3.79
N ALA A 81 1.09 -3.58 -2.91
CA ALA A 81 0.48 -4.90 -2.87
C ALA A 81 -0.37 -5.19 -4.13
N SER A 82 -1.17 -4.20 -4.56
CA SER A 82 -1.98 -4.29 -5.78
C SER A 82 -1.12 -4.39 -7.03
N LEU A 83 -0.02 -3.62 -7.09
CA LEU A 83 0.92 -3.64 -8.21
C LEU A 83 1.63 -5.00 -8.30
N THR A 84 2.23 -5.46 -7.20
CA THR A 84 2.89 -6.77 -7.13
C THR A 84 1.95 -7.92 -7.46
N ALA A 85 0.71 -7.89 -6.95
CA ALA A 85 -0.28 -8.92 -7.26
C ALA A 85 -0.61 -8.97 -8.75
N ALA A 86 -0.74 -7.80 -9.40
CA ALA A 86 -1.01 -7.71 -10.83
C ALA A 86 0.17 -8.21 -11.67
N ASP A 87 1.40 -7.82 -11.31
CA ASP A 87 2.60 -8.15 -12.08
C ASP A 87 2.97 -9.64 -11.95
N LEU A 88 2.79 -10.24 -10.77
CA LEU A 88 3.10 -11.65 -10.51
C LEU A 88 1.91 -12.61 -10.63
N GLY A 89 0.71 -12.11 -10.96
CA GLY A 89 -0.48 -12.93 -11.21
C GLY A 89 -1.12 -13.51 -9.95
N TYR A 90 -0.93 -12.91 -8.77
CA TYR A 90 -1.60 -13.33 -7.54
C TYR A 90 -3.04 -12.83 -7.45
N SER A 91 -3.87 -13.58 -6.71
CA SER A 91 -5.18 -13.10 -6.26
C SER A 91 -5.00 -12.38 -4.92
N LEU A 92 -5.11 -11.04 -4.93
CA LEU A 92 -4.89 -10.20 -3.75
C LEU A 92 -6.10 -10.17 -2.82
N VAL A 93 -5.83 -10.33 -1.53
CA VAL A 93 -6.70 -9.94 -0.42
C VAL A 93 -5.96 -8.85 0.36
N ASP A 94 -6.30 -7.60 0.10
CA ASP A 94 -5.74 -6.46 0.82
C ASP A 94 -6.54 -6.22 2.10
N ALA A 95 -5.97 -6.61 3.25
CA ALA A 95 -6.55 -6.44 4.58
C ALA A 95 -5.97 -5.22 5.33
N SER A 96 -4.98 -4.53 4.74
CA SER A 96 -4.32 -3.37 5.36
C SER A 96 -5.29 -2.24 5.68
N CYS A 97 -4.96 -1.42 6.66
CA CYS A 97 -5.81 -0.30 7.02
C CYS A 97 -4.98 0.90 7.51
N ALA A 98 -5.26 2.09 6.97
CA ALA A 98 -4.60 3.31 7.41
C ALA A 98 -4.72 3.49 8.94
N GLY A 99 -3.60 3.78 9.62
CA GLY A 99 -3.56 3.93 11.07
C GLY A 99 -3.47 2.62 11.87
N ALA A 100 -3.40 1.45 11.20
CA ALA A 100 -3.27 0.17 11.91
C ALA A 100 -1.99 0.09 12.73
N THR A 101 -2.09 -0.52 13.91
CA THR A 101 -0.99 -0.92 14.80
C THR A 101 -0.88 -2.44 14.83
N THR A 102 0.15 -2.96 15.46
CA THR A 102 0.28 -4.42 15.70
C THR A 102 -0.92 -5.02 16.43
N ASP A 103 -1.61 -4.25 17.28
CA ASP A 103 -2.82 -4.70 17.98
C ASP A 103 -3.96 -4.98 17.00
N ASN A 104 -4.08 -4.21 15.91
CA ASN A 104 -5.13 -4.37 14.89
C ASN A 104 -4.94 -5.61 14.01
N MET A 105 -3.79 -6.25 14.08
CA MET A 105 -3.60 -7.54 13.45
C MET A 105 -4.55 -8.60 14.04
N ALA A 106 -4.80 -8.56 15.37
CA ALA A 106 -5.63 -9.53 16.09
C ALA A 106 -6.92 -8.94 16.69
N GLN A 107 -7.14 -7.63 16.57
CA GLN A 107 -8.29 -6.92 17.12
C GLN A 107 -8.93 -6.02 16.07
N ASP A 108 -10.23 -5.76 16.21
CA ASP A 108 -10.93 -4.79 15.38
C ASP A 108 -10.25 -3.42 15.44
N GLN A 109 -10.01 -2.81 14.28
CA GLN A 109 -9.68 -1.39 14.23
C GLN A 109 -10.98 -0.58 14.27
N THR A 110 -11.03 0.39 15.18
CA THR A 110 -12.23 1.19 15.40
C THR A 110 -11.94 2.67 15.19
N ASP A 111 -12.91 3.39 14.63
CA ASP A 111 -12.90 4.84 14.53
C ASP A 111 -14.27 5.39 14.98
N PHE A 112 -14.26 6.42 15.85
CA PHE A 112 -15.48 6.99 16.50
C PHE A 112 -16.42 5.90 17.07
N GLY A 113 -15.87 4.81 17.61
CA GLY A 113 -16.63 3.71 18.21
C GLY A 113 -17.28 2.75 17.22
N SER A 114 -16.98 2.85 15.94
CA SER A 114 -17.40 1.91 14.89
C SER A 114 -16.22 1.09 14.40
N VAL A 115 -16.44 -0.19 14.14
CA VAL A 115 -15.44 -1.05 13.51
C VAL A 115 -15.26 -0.59 12.05
N ILE A 116 -14.02 -0.22 11.69
CA ILE A 116 -13.65 0.17 10.33
C ILE A 116 -12.90 -0.92 9.59
N ASN A 117 -12.23 -1.82 10.33
CA ASN A 117 -11.55 -2.98 9.80
C ASN A 117 -11.64 -4.13 10.82
N PRO A 118 -11.99 -5.37 10.40
CA PRO A 118 -11.85 -6.53 11.26
C PRO A 118 -10.36 -6.84 11.50
N PRO A 119 -10.01 -7.78 12.43
CA PRO A 119 -8.63 -8.20 12.61
C PRO A 119 -8.00 -8.62 11.28
N GLU A 120 -6.86 -8.02 10.92
CA GLU A 120 -6.26 -8.25 9.61
C GLU A 120 -5.82 -9.71 9.41
N LEU A 121 -5.39 -10.38 10.48
CA LEU A 121 -5.02 -11.79 10.47
C LEU A 121 -6.18 -12.73 10.10
N ASP A 122 -7.44 -12.28 10.18
CA ASP A 122 -8.59 -13.09 9.79
C ASP A 122 -8.71 -13.27 8.27
N ALA A 123 -7.97 -12.48 7.48
CA ALA A 123 -7.82 -12.68 6.04
C ALA A 123 -6.95 -13.90 5.67
N LEU A 124 -6.14 -14.40 6.61
CA LEU A 124 -5.22 -15.51 6.38
C LEU A 124 -5.94 -16.86 6.40
N THR A 125 -5.49 -17.75 5.53
CA THR A 125 -5.98 -19.13 5.44
C THR A 125 -4.82 -20.12 5.22
N GLY A 126 -5.07 -21.42 5.43
CA GLY A 126 -4.09 -22.46 5.09
C GLY A 126 -3.74 -22.56 3.59
N GLY A 127 -4.51 -21.90 2.73
CA GLY A 127 -4.28 -21.81 1.28
C GLY A 127 -3.59 -20.52 0.83
N THR A 128 -3.25 -19.62 1.77
CA THR A 128 -2.49 -18.39 1.45
C THR A 128 -1.08 -18.76 1.02
N SER A 129 -0.62 -18.21 -0.10
CA SER A 129 0.68 -18.51 -0.71
C SER A 129 1.73 -17.44 -0.43
N LEU A 130 1.30 -16.18 -0.32
CA LEU A 130 2.15 -15.02 -0.10
C LEU A 130 1.51 -14.13 0.97
N VAL A 131 2.32 -13.64 1.91
CA VAL A 131 1.91 -12.64 2.90
C VAL A 131 2.93 -11.52 2.94
N THR A 132 2.47 -10.28 2.90
CA THR A 132 3.29 -9.12 3.28
C THR A 132 2.77 -8.50 4.56
N LEU A 133 3.68 -7.96 5.37
CA LEU A 133 3.40 -7.23 6.60
C LEU A 133 4.20 -5.93 6.61
N GLY A 134 3.53 -4.78 6.52
CA GLY A 134 4.13 -3.44 6.69
C GLY A 134 3.49 -2.76 7.90
N ILE A 135 4.13 -2.84 9.09
CA ILE A 135 3.52 -2.45 10.37
C ILE A 135 4.58 -1.93 11.35
N GLY A 136 4.17 -1.14 12.31
CA GLY A 136 5.02 -0.70 13.43
C GLY A 136 5.19 0.81 13.51
N GLY A 137 5.01 1.54 12.40
CA GLY A 137 5.08 3.00 12.38
C GLY A 137 4.07 3.67 13.32
N ASN A 138 2.84 3.18 13.35
CA ASN A 138 1.82 3.69 14.28
C ASN A 138 2.03 3.21 15.71
N ASP A 139 2.67 2.07 15.93
CA ASP A 139 3.03 1.60 17.30
C ASP A 139 4.02 2.54 17.99
N ILE A 140 4.94 3.15 17.22
CA ILE A 140 5.88 4.14 17.74
C ILE A 140 5.29 5.57 17.76
N GLY A 141 4.07 5.77 17.23
CA GLY A 141 3.38 7.06 17.22
C GLY A 141 3.78 7.97 16.06
N PHE A 142 3.93 7.45 14.84
CA PHE A 142 4.40 8.20 13.67
C PHE A 142 3.69 9.55 13.48
N SER A 143 2.35 9.58 13.52
CA SER A 143 1.60 10.83 13.35
C SER A 143 1.88 11.85 14.46
N ASP A 144 1.92 11.39 15.71
CA ASP A 144 2.20 12.25 16.87
C ASP A 144 3.64 12.80 16.81
N ILE A 145 4.60 12.01 16.32
CA ILE A 145 5.98 12.43 16.10
C ILE A 145 6.03 13.58 15.10
N ILE A 146 5.39 13.39 13.93
CA ILE A 146 5.37 14.41 12.87
C ILE A 146 4.67 15.69 13.35
N GLU A 147 3.50 15.58 14.00
CA GLU A 147 2.77 16.74 14.53
C GLU A 147 3.57 17.49 15.60
N THR A 148 4.20 16.76 16.53
CA THR A 148 5.03 17.34 17.58
C THR A 148 6.23 18.06 16.98
N CYS A 149 7.00 17.40 16.13
CA CYS A 149 8.20 17.98 15.53
C CYS A 149 7.87 19.17 14.62
N ALA A 150 6.75 19.10 13.87
CA ALA A 150 6.26 20.23 13.09
C ALA A 150 5.89 21.42 13.96
N GLY A 151 5.21 21.19 15.07
CA GLY A 151 4.83 22.22 16.03
C GLY A 151 6.04 22.89 16.71
N GLU A 152 6.98 22.10 17.20
CA GLU A 152 8.21 22.59 17.86
C GLU A 152 9.10 23.37 16.88
N SER A 153 9.18 22.94 15.63
CA SER A 153 9.99 23.63 14.60
C SER A 153 9.54 25.07 14.30
N LEU A 154 8.29 25.41 14.61
CA LEU A 154 7.79 26.79 14.42
C LEU A 154 8.45 27.78 15.36
N THR A 155 8.95 27.34 16.51
CA THR A 155 9.59 28.19 17.52
C THR A 155 11.11 28.20 17.39
N ASP A 156 11.70 27.12 16.87
CA ASP A 156 13.14 26.99 16.65
C ASP A 156 13.46 26.18 15.38
N PRO A 157 13.31 26.76 14.18
CA PRO A 157 13.53 26.06 12.92
C PRO A 157 15.00 25.73 12.62
N PHE A 158 15.96 26.35 13.32
CA PHE A 158 17.40 26.15 13.12
C PHE A 158 18.05 25.27 14.19
N GLY A 159 17.33 24.97 15.28
CA GLY A 159 17.76 24.10 16.36
C GLY A 159 17.33 22.65 16.17
N ASP A 160 17.25 21.96 17.29
CA ASP A 160 16.89 20.57 17.40
C ASP A 160 15.77 20.32 18.47
N PRO A 161 14.65 21.12 18.42
CA PRO A 161 13.65 21.12 19.49
C PRO A 161 12.92 19.78 19.62
N CYS A 162 12.71 19.06 18.53
CA CYS A 162 12.07 17.75 18.54
C CYS A 162 13.01 16.70 19.19
N THR A 163 14.28 16.70 18.83
CA THR A 163 15.31 15.86 19.47
C THR A 163 15.35 16.12 20.98
N ALA A 164 15.41 17.40 21.37
CA ALA A 164 15.38 17.77 22.79
C ALA A 164 14.12 17.28 23.50
N ARG A 165 12.96 17.31 22.83
CA ARG A 165 11.68 16.83 23.34
C ARG A 165 11.69 15.34 23.63
N TYR A 166 12.21 14.52 22.71
CA TYR A 166 12.18 13.06 22.82
C TYR A 166 13.36 12.45 23.57
N THR A 167 14.42 13.26 23.88
CA THR A 167 15.60 12.79 24.61
C THR A 167 15.70 13.36 26.04
N VAL A 168 14.59 13.87 26.59
CA VAL A 168 14.53 14.41 27.96
C VAL A 168 14.98 13.36 28.96
N GLY A 169 15.89 13.78 29.89
CA GLY A 169 16.41 12.90 30.92
C GLY A 169 17.45 11.89 30.44
N GLY A 170 17.97 12.04 29.25
CA GLY A 170 19.01 11.18 28.67
C GLY A 170 18.48 9.81 28.14
N THR A 171 17.17 9.67 28.05
CA THR A 171 16.53 8.48 27.41
C THR A 171 15.90 8.88 26.11
N ASP A 172 16.25 8.19 25.04
CA ASP A 172 15.58 8.33 23.74
C ASP A 172 14.25 7.58 23.78
N GLN A 173 13.15 8.35 23.79
CA GLN A 173 11.80 7.81 23.88
C GLN A 173 11.35 7.11 22.60
N LEU A 174 11.82 7.57 21.41
CA LEU A 174 11.48 6.95 20.14
C LEU A 174 12.21 5.62 19.98
N LEU A 175 13.48 5.54 20.31
CA LEU A 175 14.22 4.29 20.32
C LEU A 175 13.62 3.30 21.34
N ALA A 176 13.18 3.77 22.51
CA ALA A 176 12.49 2.91 23.48
C ALA A 176 11.16 2.38 22.97
N ALA A 177 10.39 3.20 22.22
CA ALA A 177 9.16 2.77 21.57
C ALA A 177 9.41 1.71 20.47
N ILE A 178 10.46 1.90 19.67
CA ILE A 178 10.89 0.90 18.66
C ILE A 178 11.22 -0.44 19.34
N HIS A 179 12.02 -0.43 20.39
CA HIS A 179 12.37 -1.65 21.15
C HIS A 179 11.14 -2.32 21.77
N ALA A 180 10.15 -1.55 22.20
CA ALA A 180 8.90 -2.09 22.74
C ALA A 180 7.99 -2.68 21.65
N THR A 181 8.12 -2.24 20.40
CA THR A 181 7.35 -2.71 19.25
C THR A 181 7.86 -4.05 18.70
N GLY A 182 9.17 -4.32 18.75
CA GLY A 182 9.77 -5.55 18.23
C GLY A 182 9.07 -6.83 18.69
N PRO A 183 8.89 -7.09 20.00
CA PRO A 183 8.18 -8.27 20.49
C PRO A 183 6.73 -8.41 19.98
N LYS A 184 6.06 -7.28 19.67
CA LYS A 184 4.70 -7.29 19.09
C LYS A 184 4.74 -7.74 17.64
N VAL A 185 5.68 -7.21 16.83
CA VAL A 185 5.91 -7.66 15.44
C VAL A 185 6.24 -9.14 15.41
N ALA A 186 7.11 -9.62 16.30
CA ALA A 186 7.43 -11.05 16.44
C ALA A 186 6.17 -11.89 16.74
N ALA A 187 5.26 -11.38 17.57
CA ALA A 187 4.00 -12.07 17.86
C ALA A 187 3.11 -12.18 16.62
N VAL A 188 2.99 -11.10 15.85
CA VAL A 188 2.24 -11.07 14.58
C VAL A 188 2.83 -12.09 13.58
N LEU A 189 4.14 -12.12 13.40
CA LEU A 189 4.81 -13.06 12.48
C LEU A 189 4.55 -14.52 12.87
N ARG A 190 4.58 -14.85 14.16
CA ARG A 190 4.23 -16.21 14.64
C ARG A 190 2.78 -16.58 14.33
N GLU A 191 1.84 -15.64 14.49
CA GLU A 191 0.43 -15.85 14.14
C GLU A 191 0.23 -16.03 12.63
N ILE A 192 0.96 -15.29 11.79
CA ILE A 192 0.94 -15.47 10.33
C ILE A 192 1.35 -16.90 9.97
N HIS A 193 2.47 -17.39 10.50
CA HIS A 193 2.94 -18.75 10.24
C HIS A 193 2.01 -19.85 10.76
N GLN A 194 1.28 -19.59 11.88
CA GLN A 194 0.28 -20.54 12.39
C GLN A 194 -0.93 -20.62 11.47
N ARG A 195 -1.43 -19.49 10.96
CA ARG A 195 -2.62 -19.42 10.11
C ARG A 195 -2.34 -19.81 8.65
N SER A 196 -1.12 -19.53 8.17
CA SER A 196 -0.68 -19.76 6.79
C SER A 196 0.69 -20.44 6.76
N PRO A 197 0.77 -21.72 7.18
CA PRO A 197 2.06 -22.41 7.41
C PRO A 197 2.88 -22.66 6.14
N HIS A 198 2.29 -22.47 4.98
CA HIS A 198 2.94 -22.68 3.67
C HIS A 198 3.20 -21.36 2.91
N ALA A 199 2.78 -20.23 3.46
CA ALA A 199 2.98 -18.94 2.84
C ALA A 199 4.44 -18.50 2.90
N ALA A 200 4.93 -17.90 1.81
CA ALA A 200 6.11 -17.06 1.86
C ALA A 200 5.74 -15.75 2.57
N VAL A 201 6.51 -15.34 3.58
CA VAL A 201 6.21 -14.17 4.42
C VAL A 201 7.29 -13.11 4.24
N TYR A 202 6.87 -11.89 3.93
CA TYR A 202 7.73 -10.74 3.73
C TYR A 202 7.34 -9.60 4.67
N VAL A 203 8.33 -9.04 5.38
CA VAL A 203 8.16 -7.82 6.16
C VAL A 203 8.64 -6.65 5.32
N VAL A 204 7.75 -5.75 4.98
CA VAL A 204 8.04 -4.59 4.12
C VAL A 204 8.42 -3.40 5.00
N GLY A 205 9.63 -2.87 4.80
CA GLY A 205 10.13 -1.71 5.50
C GLY A 205 9.48 -0.41 5.05
N TYR A 206 9.83 0.69 5.73
CA TYR A 206 9.41 2.04 5.36
C TYR A 206 10.41 2.67 4.40
N PRO A 207 9.96 3.37 3.35
CA PRO A 207 10.81 4.08 2.38
C PRO A 207 11.43 5.34 3.00
N ASP A 208 12.51 5.86 2.43
CA ASP A 208 13.20 7.07 2.85
C ASP A 208 12.28 8.31 2.84
N ILE A 209 11.92 8.81 4.03
CA ILE A 209 11.01 9.94 4.19
C ILE A 209 11.77 11.27 4.18
N LEU A 210 12.93 11.34 4.85
CA LEU A 210 13.69 12.56 5.08
C LEU A 210 15.06 12.48 4.41
N PRO A 211 15.59 13.60 3.85
CA PRO A 211 16.83 13.59 3.06
C PRO A 211 18.03 13.09 3.85
N GLU A 212 18.88 12.27 3.21
CA GLU A 212 20.10 11.77 3.82
C GLU A 212 21.26 12.78 3.79
N ASP A 213 21.32 13.60 2.75
CA ASP A 213 22.47 14.47 2.42
C ASP A 213 22.21 15.96 2.67
N SER A 214 21.07 16.31 3.29
CA SER A 214 20.72 17.68 3.63
C SER A 214 20.04 17.81 4.98
N ASP A 215 20.03 19.03 5.52
CA ASP A 215 19.38 19.35 6.80
C ASP A 215 17.86 19.55 6.64
N GLY A 216 17.28 19.20 5.49
CA GLY A 216 15.83 19.31 5.22
C GLY A 216 15.46 20.54 4.40
N CYS A 217 14.17 20.86 4.35
CA CYS A 217 13.59 21.86 3.46
C CYS A 217 12.55 22.77 4.16
N TRP A 218 12.82 23.15 5.40
CA TRP A 218 12.01 24.15 6.08
C TRP A 218 11.85 25.44 5.24
N PRO A 219 10.69 26.06 5.15
CA PRO A 219 9.41 25.75 5.82
C PRO A 219 8.47 24.84 5.00
N ILE A 220 8.88 24.31 3.88
CA ILE A 220 8.05 23.48 2.99
C ILE A 220 7.66 22.19 3.72
N VAL A 221 8.63 21.56 4.36
CA VAL A 221 8.44 20.49 5.32
C VAL A 221 8.81 21.06 6.69
N PRO A 222 7.86 21.21 7.62
CA PRO A 222 8.09 21.92 8.87
C PRO A 222 8.76 21.03 9.92
N ILE A 223 9.96 20.54 9.60
CA ILE A 223 10.88 19.86 10.50
C ILE A 223 12.10 20.76 10.65
N ALA A 224 12.52 21.04 11.90
CA ALA A 224 13.68 21.89 12.15
C ALA A 224 14.95 21.24 11.60
N TYR A 225 15.88 22.07 11.11
CA TYR A 225 17.08 21.57 10.44
C TYR A 225 17.91 20.61 11.30
N GLY A 226 18.04 20.86 12.61
CA GLY A 226 18.77 19.98 13.53
C GLY A 226 18.06 18.66 13.85
N ASP A 227 16.75 18.58 13.59
CA ASP A 227 15.95 17.38 13.89
C ASP A 227 15.92 16.34 12.75
N VAL A 228 16.26 16.74 11.51
CA VAL A 228 16.18 15.86 10.32
C VAL A 228 17.01 14.59 10.52
N ALA A 229 18.25 14.72 10.97
CA ALA A 229 19.13 13.58 11.18
C ALA A 229 18.61 12.63 12.28
N TYR A 230 18.03 13.18 13.35
CA TYR A 230 17.44 12.39 14.42
C TYR A 230 16.23 11.59 13.97
N LEU A 231 15.30 12.22 13.24
CA LEU A 231 14.10 11.54 12.74
C LEU A 231 14.44 10.50 11.67
N ARG A 232 15.40 10.78 10.79
CA ARG A 232 15.91 9.79 9.84
C ARG A 232 16.55 8.60 10.56
N GLN A 233 17.35 8.85 11.63
CA GLN A 233 17.88 7.77 12.44
C GLN A 233 16.75 6.94 13.07
N THR A 234 15.70 7.58 13.59
CA THR A 234 14.52 6.90 14.13
C THR A 234 13.89 5.96 13.08
N GLU A 235 13.74 6.41 11.85
CA GLU A 235 13.21 5.59 10.75
C GLU A 235 14.13 4.40 10.42
N THR A 236 15.44 4.63 10.33
CA THR A 236 16.40 3.55 10.06
C THR A 236 16.48 2.54 11.20
N GLU A 237 16.35 2.95 12.46
CA GLU A 237 16.27 2.06 13.62
C GLU A 237 14.96 1.24 13.62
N LEU A 238 13.83 1.85 13.20
CA LEU A 238 12.58 1.12 13.00
C LEU A 238 12.74 0.04 11.93
N ASN A 239 13.30 0.38 10.77
CA ASN A 239 13.58 -0.56 9.68
C ASN A 239 14.56 -1.67 10.11
N ALA A 240 15.59 -1.34 10.90
CA ALA A 240 16.52 -2.32 11.45
C ALA A 240 15.84 -3.29 12.42
N MET A 241 14.93 -2.80 13.28
CA MET A 241 14.11 -3.64 14.16
C MET A 241 13.23 -4.59 13.33
N LEU A 242 12.54 -4.09 12.31
CA LEU A 242 11.70 -4.90 11.43
C LEU A 242 12.51 -5.99 10.71
N ALA A 243 13.71 -5.66 10.21
CA ALA A 243 14.60 -6.62 9.58
C ALA A 243 15.06 -7.71 10.57
N GLY A 244 15.41 -7.31 11.79
CA GLY A 244 15.79 -8.26 12.85
C GLY A 244 14.66 -9.20 13.25
N GLU A 245 13.43 -8.69 13.38
CA GLU A 245 12.26 -9.51 13.70
C GLU A 245 11.86 -10.44 12.53
N ALA A 246 12.00 -9.98 11.28
CA ALA A 246 11.78 -10.82 10.11
C ALA A 246 12.72 -12.03 10.11
N ASP A 247 14.03 -11.79 10.24
CA ASP A 247 15.05 -12.86 10.27
C ASP A 247 14.82 -13.83 11.44
N ALA A 248 14.57 -13.31 12.64
CA ALA A 248 14.35 -14.12 13.84
C ALA A 248 13.08 -14.97 13.80
N ASN A 249 12.08 -14.60 13.00
CA ASN A 249 10.78 -15.25 12.94
C ASN A 249 10.48 -15.90 11.57
N GLY A 250 11.50 -16.15 10.72
CA GLY A 250 11.35 -16.93 9.49
C GLY A 250 10.64 -16.19 8.35
N ALA A 251 10.70 -14.86 8.32
CA ALA A 251 10.23 -14.00 7.24
C ALA A 251 11.42 -13.35 6.51
N THR A 252 11.18 -12.85 5.30
CA THR A 252 12.17 -12.10 4.53
C THR A 252 11.89 -10.60 4.69
N TYR A 253 12.89 -9.82 5.09
CA TYR A 253 12.77 -8.37 5.08
C TYR A 253 12.91 -7.81 3.66
N VAL A 254 12.05 -6.87 3.31
CA VAL A 254 12.08 -6.13 2.04
C VAL A 254 12.56 -4.71 2.31
N ASP A 255 13.76 -4.40 1.85
CA ASP A 255 14.32 -3.05 1.93
C ASP A 255 13.64 -2.14 0.91
N THR A 256 12.80 -1.25 1.40
CA THR A 256 12.17 -0.19 0.60
C THR A 256 12.85 1.16 0.81
N TYR A 257 13.72 1.27 1.82
CA TYR A 257 14.45 2.50 2.14
C TYR A 257 15.53 2.80 1.10
N THR A 258 16.48 1.88 0.91
CA THR A 258 17.63 2.08 0.00
C THR A 258 17.22 2.48 -1.43
N PRO A 259 16.23 1.82 -2.09
CA PRO A 259 15.83 2.20 -3.44
C PRO A 259 15.07 3.52 -3.54
N THR A 260 14.63 4.11 -2.41
CA THR A 260 13.90 5.38 -2.39
C THR A 260 14.76 6.58 -1.95
N VAL A 261 16.01 6.36 -1.55
CA VAL A 261 16.98 7.43 -1.23
C VAL A 261 17.09 8.43 -2.38
N GLY A 262 16.98 9.72 -2.03
CA GLY A 262 16.98 10.83 -2.99
C GLY A 262 15.62 11.11 -3.63
N HIS A 263 14.55 10.45 -3.14
CA HIS A 263 13.16 10.69 -3.53
C HIS A 263 12.27 11.12 -2.34
N ASP A 264 12.90 11.63 -1.31
CA ASP A 264 12.32 12.11 -0.05
C ASP A 264 11.36 13.30 -0.22
N VAL A 265 10.74 13.72 0.91
CA VAL A 265 9.76 14.82 0.95
C VAL A 265 10.28 16.18 0.48
N CYS A 266 11.60 16.38 0.48
CA CYS A 266 12.24 17.65 0.11
C CYS A 266 12.55 17.75 -1.39
N GLN A 267 12.41 16.67 -2.15
CA GLN A 267 12.70 16.68 -3.57
C GLN A 267 11.65 17.46 -4.38
N PRO A 268 12.01 17.97 -5.56
CA PRO A 268 11.07 18.66 -6.44
C PRO A 268 9.91 17.78 -6.88
N VAL A 269 8.80 18.41 -7.26
CA VAL A 269 7.63 17.74 -7.86
C VAL A 269 8.06 16.88 -9.05
N GLY A 270 7.64 15.62 -9.07
CA GLY A 270 7.99 14.62 -10.10
C GLY A 270 9.31 13.89 -9.84
N VAL A 271 10.12 14.33 -8.86
CA VAL A 271 11.31 13.62 -8.37
C VAL A 271 11.01 12.94 -7.05
N LYS A 272 10.29 13.62 -6.16
CA LYS A 272 9.88 13.03 -4.87
C LYS A 272 8.87 11.91 -5.04
N TRP A 273 9.03 10.88 -4.25
CA TRP A 273 8.14 9.74 -4.16
C TRP A 273 7.38 9.72 -2.84
N ILE A 274 7.84 10.47 -1.86
CA ILE A 274 7.14 10.72 -0.58
C ILE A 274 6.61 12.14 -0.61
N GLU A 275 5.33 12.32 -0.32
CA GLU A 275 4.71 13.64 -0.29
C GLU A 275 4.97 14.35 1.04
N GLY A 276 5.11 15.68 0.99
CA GLY A 276 5.30 16.50 2.20
C GLY A 276 3.97 16.81 2.89
N LEU A 277 4.00 17.76 3.85
CA LEU A 277 2.81 18.20 4.60
C LEU A 277 1.67 18.65 3.68
N ILE A 278 2.00 19.33 2.58
CA ILE A 278 1.06 19.69 1.53
C ILE A 278 1.40 18.85 0.30
N PRO A 279 0.65 17.76 0.04
CA PRO A 279 0.92 16.89 -1.09
C PRO A 279 0.79 17.61 -2.43
N THR A 280 1.68 17.31 -3.35
CA THR A 280 1.70 17.82 -4.73
C THR A 280 1.29 16.76 -5.75
N SER A 281 1.26 15.50 -5.33
CA SER A 281 0.65 14.37 -6.02
C SER A 281 -0.35 13.70 -5.08
N PRO A 282 -1.32 12.94 -5.60
CA PRO A 282 -2.26 12.20 -4.74
C PRO A 282 -1.52 11.23 -3.81
N ALA A 283 -1.57 11.53 -2.52
CA ALA A 283 -1.13 10.71 -1.38
C ALA A 283 -1.52 11.41 -0.08
N ALA A 284 -1.49 10.70 1.04
CA ALA A 284 -1.54 11.35 2.35
C ALA A 284 -0.23 12.10 2.65
N PRO A 285 -0.23 13.13 3.53
CA PRO A 285 1.00 13.80 3.96
C PRO A 285 2.01 12.79 4.54
N PHE A 286 3.27 12.95 4.18
CA PHE A 286 4.41 12.09 4.58
C PHE A 286 4.27 10.62 4.17
N HIS A 287 3.48 10.33 3.13
CA HIS A 287 3.27 8.98 2.60
C HIS A 287 3.76 8.87 1.15
N PRO A 288 4.03 7.64 0.70
CA PRO A 288 4.34 7.39 -0.70
C PRO A 288 3.23 7.89 -1.64
N ASN A 289 3.61 8.49 -2.75
CA ASN A 289 2.72 8.69 -3.89
C ASN A 289 2.79 7.46 -4.83
N ALA A 290 2.11 7.49 -5.97
CA ALA A 290 2.10 6.35 -6.89
C ALA A 290 3.50 5.93 -7.39
N LEU A 291 4.49 6.83 -7.41
CA LEU A 291 5.88 6.48 -7.76
C LEU A 291 6.57 5.75 -6.61
N GLY A 292 6.34 6.19 -5.37
CA GLY A 292 6.83 5.52 -4.17
C GLY A 292 6.25 4.11 -4.04
N GLU A 293 4.95 3.96 -4.23
CA GLU A 293 4.28 2.65 -4.24
C GLU A 293 4.85 1.71 -5.31
N ALA A 294 5.12 2.25 -6.52
CA ALA A 294 5.73 1.46 -7.59
C ALA A 294 7.18 1.04 -7.25
N ALA A 295 7.94 1.87 -6.54
CA ALA A 295 9.28 1.53 -6.08
C ALA A 295 9.24 0.44 -4.99
N MET A 296 8.30 0.54 -4.04
CA MET A 296 8.07 -0.48 -3.01
C MET A 296 7.64 -1.82 -3.63
N ALA A 297 6.75 -1.80 -4.65
CA ALA A 297 6.36 -2.99 -5.39
C ALA A 297 7.57 -3.67 -6.04
N LYS A 298 8.44 -2.90 -6.69
CA LYS A 298 9.68 -3.42 -7.33
C LYS A 298 10.65 -4.01 -6.32
N ALA A 299 10.78 -3.42 -5.13
CA ALA A 299 11.59 -3.97 -4.05
C ALA A 299 11.03 -5.33 -3.60
N LEU A 300 9.71 -5.44 -3.41
CA LEU A 300 9.03 -6.68 -3.05
C LEU A 300 9.17 -7.75 -4.14
N GLU A 301 8.90 -7.40 -5.40
CA GLU A 301 9.06 -8.31 -6.55
C GLU A 301 10.49 -8.86 -6.65
N SER A 302 11.49 -8.00 -6.42
CA SER A 302 12.90 -8.42 -6.42
C SER A 302 13.23 -9.37 -5.28
N ALA A 303 12.55 -9.27 -4.15
CA ALA A 303 12.71 -10.16 -3.00
C ALA A 303 12.01 -11.51 -3.21
N ILE A 304 10.92 -11.53 -3.97
CA ILE A 304 10.17 -12.75 -4.31
C ILE A 304 10.93 -13.57 -5.38
N GLY A 305 11.56 -12.95 -6.35
CA GLY A 305 12.41 -13.59 -7.38
C GLY A 305 11.75 -13.75 -8.73
#